data_8b87c6323e242cd57db72fc180580b74
#
_entry.id   8b87c6323e242cd57db72fc180580b74
#
_cell.length_a   1.000
_cell.length_b   1.000
_cell.length_c   1.000
_cell.angle_alpha   90.00
_cell.angle_beta   90.00
_cell.angle_gamma   90.00
#
_symmetry.space_group_name_H-M   'P 1'
#
loop_
_entity.id
_entity.type
_entity.pdbx_description
1 polymer ?
#
loop_
_entity_poly.entity_id
_entity_poly.type
_entity_poly.pdbx_seq_one_letter_code
_entity_poly.pdbx_strand_id
1 'polypeptide(L)'
;MPTAPAPVLPAFARADAASLPLHALTPAQIADWLAGPGAEWAGWLAASGFEAGLGEVRLLPGASGLAGAVVGLGTDSARQRVRFGLAKAVAALPAGDWHLAGDLPEKERREAALGWLLAGYRFDRYRPAKEPARLPRLKCPEGVDAETLLAMAEAEFLTRDLINTPANDMGPAELQAAFEALATRFGARTEAIVGDDLLARNFPMIHAVGRASARAPRLLDMRWG
;
A
#
# COMPACT_ATOMS: atom_id res chain seq x y z
N MET A 1 -8.94 -21.85 -18.95
CA MET A 1 -9.09 -20.71 -18.05
C MET A 1 -7.98 -19.72 -18.38
N PRO A 2 -8.25 -18.43 -18.60
CA PRO A 2 -7.15 -17.46 -18.74
C PRO A 2 -6.35 -17.48 -17.45
N THR A 3 -5.03 -17.58 -17.57
CA THR A 3 -4.10 -17.46 -16.43
C THR A 3 -4.34 -16.12 -15.75
N ALA A 4 -4.59 -16.16 -14.44
CA ALA A 4 -4.72 -14.93 -13.67
C ALA A 4 -3.45 -14.06 -13.89
N PRO A 5 -3.60 -12.74 -14.07
CA PRO A 5 -2.46 -11.86 -14.17
C PRO A 5 -1.59 -12.00 -12.91
N ALA A 6 -0.27 -11.89 -13.10
CA ALA A 6 0.65 -11.92 -11.97
C ALA A 6 0.28 -10.83 -10.94
N PRO A 7 0.37 -11.11 -9.64
CA PRO A 7 0.05 -10.12 -8.61
C PRO A 7 0.97 -8.89 -8.76
N VAL A 8 0.39 -7.71 -8.61
CA VAL A 8 1.16 -6.47 -8.57
C VAL A 8 1.92 -6.44 -7.24
N LEU A 9 3.24 -6.41 -7.30
CA LEU A 9 4.07 -6.29 -6.09
C LEU A 9 4.28 -4.81 -5.75
N PRO A 10 4.32 -4.44 -4.47
CA PRO A 10 4.66 -3.09 -4.05
C PRO A 10 6.12 -2.78 -4.43
N ALA A 11 6.37 -1.59 -4.93
CA ALA A 11 7.72 -1.18 -5.30
C ALA A 11 7.94 0.31 -5.09
N PHE A 12 9.14 0.66 -4.63
CA PHE A 12 9.64 2.02 -4.68
C PHE A 12 10.18 2.35 -6.09
N ALA A 13 10.26 3.64 -6.39
CA ALA A 13 11.02 4.12 -7.53
C ALA A 13 12.51 3.81 -7.33
N ARG A 14 13.27 3.68 -8.42
CA ARG A 14 14.73 3.50 -8.34
C ARG A 14 15.37 4.74 -7.71
N ALA A 15 16.39 4.54 -6.89
CA ALA A 15 17.09 5.63 -6.21
C ALA A 15 17.71 6.64 -7.20
N ASP A 16 18.23 6.15 -8.34
CA ASP A 16 18.88 6.92 -9.40
C ASP A 16 17.91 7.52 -10.43
N ALA A 17 16.61 7.19 -10.38
CA ALA A 17 15.63 7.71 -11.33
C ALA A 17 15.45 9.24 -11.17
N ALA A 18 15.21 9.94 -12.27
CA ALA A 18 14.72 11.32 -12.20
C ALA A 18 13.36 11.35 -11.52
N SER A 19 13.14 12.26 -10.57
CA SER A 19 11.91 12.31 -9.78
C SER A 19 11.50 13.74 -9.49
N LEU A 20 10.20 13.98 -9.40
CA LEU A 20 9.62 15.26 -9.03
C LEU A 20 9.50 15.39 -7.51
N PRO A 21 9.71 16.60 -6.94
CA PRO A 21 9.52 16.83 -5.53
C PRO A 21 8.03 16.85 -5.15
N LEU A 22 7.71 16.22 -4.03
CA LEU A 22 6.45 16.33 -3.33
C LEU A 22 6.69 17.04 -2.01
N HIS A 23 6.39 18.34 -1.94
CA HIS A 23 6.55 19.14 -0.75
C HIS A 23 5.41 18.86 0.23
N ALA A 24 5.72 18.30 1.38
CA ALA A 24 4.76 17.99 2.42
C ALA A 24 4.74 19.13 3.45
N LEU A 25 3.61 19.82 3.57
CA LEU A 25 3.49 21.04 4.37
C LEU A 25 2.36 20.95 5.38
N THR A 26 2.60 21.42 6.60
CA THR A 26 1.52 21.73 7.54
C THR A 26 0.98 23.15 7.25
N PRO A 27 -0.25 23.49 7.71
CA PRO A 27 -0.77 24.84 7.57
C PRO A 27 0.17 25.91 8.13
N ALA A 28 0.88 25.61 9.22
CA ALA A 28 1.83 26.53 9.84
C ALA A 28 3.09 26.80 9.00
N GLN A 29 3.47 25.85 8.14
CA GLN A 29 4.67 25.93 7.30
C GLN A 29 4.45 26.66 5.97
N ILE A 30 3.20 26.90 5.57
CA ILE A 30 2.90 27.49 4.24
C ILE A 30 3.58 28.84 4.07
N ALA A 31 3.44 29.73 5.05
CA ALA A 31 3.96 31.11 4.94
C ALA A 31 5.46 31.13 4.76
N ASP A 32 6.21 30.38 5.57
CA ASP A 32 7.66 30.30 5.50
C ASP A 32 8.12 29.63 4.20
N TRP A 33 7.43 28.58 3.76
CA TRP A 33 7.75 27.91 2.52
C TRP A 33 7.53 28.82 1.30
N LEU A 34 6.45 29.60 1.29
CA LEU A 34 6.16 30.58 0.23
C LEU A 34 7.09 31.80 0.28
N ALA A 35 7.68 32.12 1.42
CA ALA A 35 8.72 33.17 1.51
C ALA A 35 10.11 32.68 1.02
N GLY A 36 10.25 31.39 0.80
CA GLY A 36 11.51 30.75 0.38
C GLY A 36 11.35 29.85 -0.84
N PRO A 37 11.46 28.52 -0.68
CA PRO A 37 11.51 27.57 -1.81
C PRO A 37 10.26 27.60 -2.71
N GLY A 38 9.13 27.99 -2.17
CA GLY A 38 7.85 28.01 -2.88
C GLY A 38 7.42 29.35 -3.45
N ALA A 39 8.29 30.37 -3.40
CA ALA A 39 7.95 31.76 -3.73
C ALA A 39 7.35 31.91 -5.14
N GLU A 40 7.85 31.17 -6.11
CA GLU A 40 7.35 31.20 -7.50
C GLU A 40 5.91 30.73 -7.66
N TRP A 41 5.40 29.90 -6.74
CA TRP A 41 4.04 29.35 -6.77
C TRP A 41 3.06 30.06 -5.83
N ALA A 42 3.46 31.16 -5.16
CA ALA A 42 2.61 31.85 -4.18
C ALA A 42 1.26 32.29 -4.77
N GLY A 43 1.28 32.91 -5.94
CA GLY A 43 0.07 33.33 -6.64
C GLY A 43 -0.82 32.14 -7.08
N TRP A 44 -0.18 31.08 -7.56
CA TRP A 44 -0.89 29.85 -7.97
C TRP A 44 -1.56 29.14 -6.80
N LEU A 45 -0.87 28.98 -5.69
CA LEU A 45 -1.41 28.29 -4.51
C LEU A 45 -2.52 29.12 -3.85
N ALA A 46 -2.38 30.45 -3.79
CA ALA A 46 -3.43 31.36 -3.32
C ALA A 46 -4.69 31.26 -4.20
N ALA A 47 -4.52 31.33 -5.53
CA ALA A 47 -5.63 31.23 -6.47
C ALA A 47 -6.32 29.86 -6.44
N SER A 48 -5.59 28.77 -6.14
CA SER A 48 -6.13 27.42 -6.03
C SER A 48 -6.69 27.09 -4.65
N GLY A 49 -6.64 28.02 -3.70
CA GLY A 49 -7.17 27.85 -2.34
C GLY A 49 -6.46 26.76 -1.54
N PHE A 50 -5.14 26.61 -1.69
CA PHE A 50 -4.38 25.63 -0.94
C PHE A 50 -4.19 26.06 0.51
N GLU A 51 -4.69 25.26 1.44
CA GLU A 51 -4.61 25.50 2.89
C GLU A 51 -3.80 24.42 3.65
N ALA A 52 -3.13 23.54 2.91
CA ALA A 52 -2.43 22.37 3.46
C ALA A 52 -3.31 21.45 4.33
N GLY A 53 -4.60 21.34 4.01
CA GLY A 53 -5.50 20.35 4.61
C GLY A 53 -4.97 18.93 4.44
N LEU A 54 -5.29 18.00 5.34
CA LEU A 54 -4.75 16.64 5.32
C LEU A 54 -5.06 15.90 4.02
N GLY A 55 -4.01 15.61 3.23
CA GLY A 55 -4.10 14.95 1.94
C GLY A 55 -4.58 15.86 0.80
N GLU A 56 -4.67 17.17 1.02
CA GLU A 56 -4.89 18.14 -0.04
C GLU A 56 -3.67 18.23 -0.95
N VAL A 57 -3.85 18.13 -2.27
CA VAL A 57 -2.76 18.15 -3.25
C VAL A 57 -2.95 19.25 -4.26
N ARG A 58 -1.86 19.95 -4.60
CA ARG A 58 -1.80 20.83 -5.76
C ARG A 58 -0.55 20.52 -6.57
N LEU A 59 -0.71 20.42 -7.87
CA LEU A 59 0.40 20.29 -8.80
C LEU A 59 1.07 21.65 -8.98
N LEU A 60 2.39 21.67 -9.03
CA LEU A 60 3.19 22.88 -9.22
C LEU A 60 3.60 23.00 -10.68
N PRO A 61 3.13 24.02 -11.40
CA PRO A 61 3.51 24.23 -12.80
C PRO A 61 4.98 24.67 -12.87
N GLY A 62 5.68 24.20 -13.91
CA GLY A 62 7.02 24.63 -14.29
C GLY A 62 7.05 25.16 -15.71
N ALA A 63 8.18 25.69 -16.14
CA ALA A 63 8.34 26.30 -17.47
C ALA A 63 8.08 25.34 -18.65
N SER A 64 8.39 24.05 -18.47
CA SER A 64 8.26 23.03 -19.52
C SER A 64 7.36 21.86 -19.13
N GLY A 65 6.48 22.05 -18.14
CA GLY A 65 5.60 21.00 -17.63
C GLY A 65 5.41 21.05 -16.13
N LEU A 66 5.42 19.91 -15.47
CA LEU A 66 5.25 19.82 -14.03
C LEU A 66 6.59 19.97 -13.33
N ALA A 67 6.67 20.90 -12.37
CA ALA A 67 7.86 21.12 -11.53
C ALA A 67 7.83 20.26 -10.25
N GLY A 68 6.64 19.89 -9.77
CA GLY A 68 6.46 19.13 -8.55
C GLY A 68 5.01 19.14 -8.08
N ALA A 69 4.83 18.90 -6.79
CA ALA A 69 3.53 19.05 -6.14
C ALA A 69 3.72 19.46 -4.66
N VAL A 70 2.67 20.04 -4.08
CA VAL A 70 2.53 20.21 -2.64
C VAL A 70 1.45 19.28 -2.12
N VAL A 71 1.64 18.75 -0.92
CA VAL A 71 0.63 17.99 -0.19
C VAL A 71 0.47 18.50 1.23
N GLY A 72 -0.77 18.69 1.63
CA GLY A 72 -1.11 19.13 2.98
C GLY A 72 -1.01 17.99 3.99
N LEU A 73 -0.35 18.25 5.10
CA LEU A 73 -0.27 17.37 6.25
C LEU A 73 -1.41 17.61 7.24
N GLY A 74 -2.16 18.69 7.08
CA GLY A 74 -3.18 19.10 8.03
C GLY A 74 -2.62 19.48 9.40
N THR A 75 -3.52 19.64 10.36
CA THR A 75 -3.15 19.91 11.76
C THR A 75 -2.72 18.63 12.48
N ASP A 76 -2.04 18.77 13.63
CA ASP A 76 -1.65 17.64 14.47
C ASP A 76 -2.85 16.79 14.89
N SER A 77 -3.96 17.45 15.24
CA SER A 77 -5.17 16.74 15.60
C SER A 77 -5.80 15.96 14.44
N ALA A 78 -5.66 16.44 13.21
CA ALA A 78 -6.10 15.72 12.02
C ALA A 78 -5.23 14.49 11.74
N ARG A 79 -3.90 14.62 11.89
CA ARG A 79 -2.95 13.51 11.74
C ARG A 79 -3.15 12.40 12.79
N GLN A 80 -3.46 12.77 14.03
CA GLN A 80 -3.73 11.78 15.08
C GLN A 80 -4.96 10.91 14.82
N ARG A 81 -5.92 11.39 14.04
CA ARG A 81 -7.16 10.69 13.72
C ARG A 81 -7.09 9.83 12.47
N VAL A 82 -6.16 10.12 11.58
CA VAL A 82 -6.08 9.48 10.25
C VAL A 82 -4.66 9.02 9.99
N ARG A 83 -4.47 7.72 9.91
CA ARG A 83 -3.21 7.14 9.45
C ARG A 83 -3.08 7.26 7.93
N PHE A 84 -1.84 7.28 7.45
CA PHE A 84 -1.54 7.28 6.01
C PHE A 84 -2.16 8.46 5.24
N GLY A 85 -2.24 9.64 5.87
CA GLY A 85 -2.82 10.84 5.24
C GLY A 85 -2.20 11.20 3.89
N LEU A 86 -0.88 11.00 3.74
CA LEU A 86 -0.14 11.22 2.49
C LEU A 86 -0.49 10.21 1.38
N ALA A 87 -1.04 9.04 1.71
CA ALA A 87 -1.47 8.07 0.70
C ALA A 87 -2.53 8.62 -0.26
N LYS A 88 -3.29 9.63 0.16
CA LYS A 88 -4.26 10.33 -0.72
C LYS A 88 -3.58 11.01 -1.91
N ALA A 89 -2.29 11.40 -1.77
CA ALA A 89 -1.53 12.01 -2.85
C ALA A 89 -1.37 11.06 -4.05
N VAL A 90 -1.27 9.75 -3.81
CA VAL A 90 -1.10 8.74 -4.87
C VAL A 90 -2.20 8.82 -5.92
N ALA A 91 -3.45 9.06 -5.50
CA ALA A 91 -4.58 9.17 -6.42
C ALA A 91 -4.64 10.50 -7.18
N ALA A 92 -4.00 11.54 -6.65
CA ALA A 92 -4.04 12.90 -7.21
C ALA A 92 -2.82 13.22 -8.09
N LEU A 93 -1.74 12.44 -7.96
CA LEU A 93 -0.51 12.67 -8.70
C LEU A 93 -0.51 11.93 -10.04
N PRO A 94 0.05 12.55 -11.09
CA PRO A 94 0.27 11.85 -12.35
C PRO A 94 1.34 10.75 -12.19
N ALA A 95 1.32 9.79 -13.11
CA ALA A 95 2.34 8.77 -13.21
C ALA A 95 3.74 9.39 -13.32
N GLY A 96 4.70 8.76 -12.68
CA GLY A 96 6.09 9.22 -12.62
C GLY A 96 6.73 8.87 -11.29
N ASP A 97 8.00 9.23 -11.16
CA ASP A 97 8.75 9.01 -9.95
C ASP A 97 8.77 10.30 -9.10
N TRP A 98 8.53 10.13 -7.82
CA TRP A 98 8.39 11.22 -6.86
C TRP A 98 9.34 11.02 -5.69
N HIS A 99 9.72 12.09 -5.02
CA HIS A 99 10.43 12.04 -3.74
C HIS A 99 9.80 13.02 -2.75
N LEU A 100 9.81 12.67 -1.48
CA LEU A 100 9.40 13.59 -0.43
C LEU A 100 10.43 14.71 -0.32
N ALA A 101 9.97 15.94 -0.38
CA ALA A 101 10.77 17.14 -0.20
C ALA A 101 10.31 17.87 1.08
N GLY A 102 11.28 18.40 1.83
CA GLY A 102 11.05 19.04 3.12
C GLY A 102 11.54 18.19 4.30
N ASP A 103 11.54 18.80 5.47
CA ASP A 103 12.00 18.19 6.70
C ASP A 103 10.82 17.51 7.42
N LEU A 104 10.66 16.21 7.12
CA LEU A 104 9.70 15.35 7.81
C LEU A 104 10.41 14.50 8.86
N PRO A 105 9.86 14.38 10.07
CA PRO A 105 10.36 13.43 11.06
C PRO A 105 10.41 12.00 10.51
N GLU A 106 11.38 11.20 10.94
CA GLU A 106 11.55 9.81 10.47
C GLU A 106 10.26 8.98 10.55
N LYS A 107 9.53 9.09 11.68
CA LYS A 107 8.25 8.41 11.87
C LYS A 107 7.25 8.78 10.78
N GLU A 108 7.17 10.05 10.40
CA GLU A 108 6.24 10.53 9.36
C GLU A 108 6.70 10.10 7.97
N ARG A 109 8.02 10.11 7.70
CA ARG A 109 8.59 9.57 6.44
C ARG A 109 8.27 8.10 6.27
N ARG A 110 8.45 7.30 7.34
CA ARG A 110 8.14 5.87 7.34
C ARG A 110 6.64 5.61 7.10
N GLU A 111 5.77 6.35 7.79
CA GLU A 111 4.31 6.23 7.61
C GLU A 111 3.88 6.64 6.20
N ALA A 112 4.42 7.73 5.67
CA ALA A 112 4.17 8.18 4.31
C ALA A 112 4.60 7.14 3.27
N ALA A 113 5.78 6.57 3.42
CA ALA A 113 6.32 5.56 2.51
C ALA A 113 5.48 4.28 2.52
N LEU A 114 5.10 3.77 3.71
CA LEU A 114 4.22 2.60 3.81
C LEU A 114 2.83 2.90 3.22
N GLY A 115 2.24 4.04 3.58
CA GLY A 115 0.94 4.46 3.04
C GLY A 115 0.95 4.57 1.51
N TRP A 116 2.06 5.06 0.94
CA TRP A 116 2.24 5.11 -0.52
C TRP A 116 2.24 3.73 -1.16
N LEU A 117 3.02 2.80 -0.62
CA LEU A 117 3.04 1.42 -1.10
C LEU A 117 1.64 0.78 -1.03
N LEU A 118 0.95 0.94 0.11
CA LEU A 118 -0.40 0.38 0.31
C LEU A 118 -1.46 0.98 -0.62
N ALA A 119 -1.32 2.26 -1.00
CA ALA A 119 -2.21 2.91 -1.96
C ALA A 119 -2.04 2.38 -3.40
N GLY A 120 -0.91 1.75 -3.69
CA GLY A 120 -0.65 1.10 -4.97
C GLY A 120 -1.38 -0.24 -5.17
N TYR A 121 -2.05 -0.75 -4.13
CA TYR A 121 -2.77 -2.02 -4.22
C TYR A 121 -3.90 -1.99 -5.25
N ARG A 122 -3.97 -3.04 -6.05
CA ARG A 122 -5.06 -3.27 -7.02
C ARG A 122 -5.42 -4.74 -7.05
N PHE A 123 -6.73 -5.02 -7.12
CA PHE A 123 -7.26 -6.36 -7.30
C PHE A 123 -7.91 -6.47 -8.67
N ASP A 124 -7.15 -6.94 -9.64
CA ASP A 124 -7.59 -7.01 -11.04
C ASP A 124 -7.85 -8.46 -11.53
N ARG A 125 -7.89 -9.44 -10.63
CA ARG A 125 -8.00 -10.87 -10.93
C ARG A 125 -9.19 -11.22 -11.84
N TYR A 126 -10.30 -10.52 -11.67
CA TYR A 126 -11.56 -10.78 -12.41
C TYR A 126 -11.90 -9.70 -13.42
N ARG A 127 -10.99 -8.79 -13.66
CA ARG A 127 -11.17 -7.75 -14.66
C ARG A 127 -10.40 -8.10 -15.92
N PRO A 128 -10.94 -7.78 -17.13
CA PRO A 128 -10.16 -7.92 -18.35
C PRO A 128 -8.90 -7.04 -18.20
N ALA A 129 -7.77 -7.58 -18.64
CA ALA A 129 -6.50 -6.86 -18.61
C ALA A 129 -6.62 -5.59 -19.45
N LYS A 130 -6.88 -4.46 -18.81
CA LYS A 130 -6.56 -3.15 -19.35
C LYS A 130 -5.08 -2.93 -19.11
N GLU A 131 -4.44 -2.10 -19.93
CA GLU A 131 -3.07 -1.68 -19.66
C GLU A 131 -2.93 -1.28 -18.18
N PRO A 132 -1.91 -1.79 -17.48
CA PRO A 132 -1.73 -1.47 -16.07
C PRO A 132 -1.63 0.05 -15.94
N ALA A 133 -2.53 0.63 -15.14
CA ALA A 133 -2.48 2.07 -14.89
C ALA A 133 -1.09 2.38 -14.30
N ARG A 134 -0.38 3.28 -14.97
CA ARG A 134 0.89 3.78 -14.46
C ARG A 134 0.60 4.61 -13.22
N LEU A 135 0.97 4.10 -12.06
CA LEU A 135 0.83 4.80 -10.80
C LEU A 135 2.08 5.66 -10.51
N PRO A 136 1.93 6.74 -9.76
CA PRO A 136 3.08 7.47 -9.24
C PRO A 136 3.85 6.56 -8.28
N ARG A 137 5.18 6.54 -8.39
CA ARG A 137 6.06 5.77 -7.50
C ARG A 137 6.86 6.70 -6.62
N LEU A 138 7.00 6.36 -5.35
CA LEU A 138 7.82 7.12 -4.41
C LEU A 138 9.24 6.56 -4.38
N LYS A 139 10.26 7.40 -4.38
CA LYS A 139 11.59 7.00 -3.91
C LYS A 139 11.54 6.71 -2.42
N CYS A 140 12.20 5.64 -1.98
CA CYS A 140 12.30 5.38 -0.55
C CYS A 140 12.94 6.59 0.13
N PRO A 141 12.28 7.21 1.13
CA PRO A 141 12.85 8.35 1.83
C PRO A 141 14.11 7.96 2.59
N GLU A 142 15.03 8.92 2.73
CA GLU A 142 16.26 8.71 3.48
C GLU A 142 15.99 8.33 4.94
N GLY A 143 16.78 7.40 5.48
CA GLY A 143 16.66 6.87 6.84
C GLY A 143 15.51 5.86 7.02
N VAL A 144 14.78 5.50 5.95
CA VAL A 144 13.69 4.52 6.01
C VAL A 144 14.17 3.17 5.52
N ASP A 145 13.89 2.12 6.29
CA ASP A 145 14.15 0.74 5.90
C ASP A 145 13.16 0.27 4.83
N ALA A 146 13.62 0.30 3.57
CA ALA A 146 12.83 -0.08 2.42
C ALA A 146 12.42 -1.55 2.43
N GLU A 147 13.31 -2.44 2.88
CA GLU A 147 13.09 -3.89 2.88
C GLU A 147 11.95 -4.26 3.82
N THR A 148 11.99 -3.75 5.05
CA THR A 148 10.91 -3.94 6.02
C THR A 148 9.57 -3.41 5.51
N LEU A 149 9.54 -2.21 4.88
CA LEU A 149 8.29 -1.65 4.38
C LEU A 149 7.74 -2.42 3.17
N LEU A 150 8.59 -2.91 2.30
CA LEU A 150 8.16 -3.76 1.18
C LEU A 150 7.59 -5.08 1.70
N ALA A 151 8.24 -5.73 2.67
CA ALA A 151 7.72 -6.95 3.27
C ALA A 151 6.34 -6.73 3.93
N MET A 152 6.17 -5.62 4.64
CA MET A 152 4.87 -5.25 5.24
C MET A 152 3.79 -5.02 4.17
N ALA A 153 4.12 -4.31 3.09
CA ALA A 153 3.18 -4.03 2.02
C ALA A 153 2.83 -5.29 1.22
N GLU A 154 3.79 -6.19 0.97
CA GLU A 154 3.55 -7.49 0.34
C GLU A 154 2.60 -8.37 1.17
N ALA A 155 2.81 -8.44 2.49
CA ALA A 155 1.96 -9.19 3.40
C ALA A 155 0.52 -8.66 3.40
N GLU A 156 0.37 -7.33 3.39
CA GLU A 156 -0.93 -6.67 3.29
C GLU A 156 -1.61 -6.94 1.94
N PHE A 157 -0.85 -6.90 0.83
CA PHE A 157 -1.37 -7.21 -0.51
C PHE A 157 -1.85 -8.66 -0.59
N LEU A 158 -1.06 -9.62 -0.09
CA LEU A 158 -1.46 -11.01 0.00
C LEU A 158 -2.76 -11.18 0.80
N THR A 159 -2.85 -10.53 1.96
CA THR A 159 -4.05 -10.57 2.80
C THR A 159 -5.27 -10.03 2.06
N ARG A 160 -5.14 -8.89 1.38
CA ARG A 160 -6.23 -8.30 0.59
C ARG A 160 -6.62 -9.16 -0.60
N ASP A 161 -5.67 -9.80 -1.27
CA ASP A 161 -5.95 -10.73 -2.37
C ASP A 161 -6.76 -11.93 -1.90
N LEU A 162 -6.42 -12.52 -0.74
CA LEU A 162 -7.17 -13.62 -0.14
C LEU A 162 -8.60 -13.21 0.24
N ILE A 163 -8.76 -12.01 0.85
CA ILE A 163 -10.07 -11.49 1.25
C ILE A 163 -10.92 -11.11 0.04
N ASN A 164 -10.34 -10.50 -0.98
CA ASN A 164 -11.05 -10.04 -2.17
C ASN A 164 -11.39 -11.17 -3.15
N THR A 165 -10.74 -12.33 -3.01
CA THR A 165 -11.08 -13.50 -3.82
C THR A 165 -12.41 -14.08 -3.37
N PRO A 166 -13.44 -14.17 -4.24
CA PRO A 166 -14.75 -14.70 -3.88
C PRO A 166 -14.70 -16.13 -3.35
N ALA A 167 -15.65 -16.50 -2.49
CA ALA A 167 -15.71 -17.81 -1.85
C ALA A 167 -15.78 -19.00 -2.82
N ASN A 168 -16.23 -18.79 -4.07
CA ASN A 168 -16.18 -19.82 -5.10
C ASN A 168 -14.75 -20.21 -5.47
N ASP A 169 -13.80 -19.24 -5.42
CA ASP A 169 -12.41 -19.41 -5.81
C ASP A 169 -11.44 -19.34 -4.61
N MET A 170 -11.97 -19.10 -3.41
CA MET A 170 -11.22 -19.09 -2.14
C MET A 170 -11.97 -19.92 -1.11
N GLY A 171 -11.87 -21.23 -1.23
CA GLY A 171 -12.35 -22.17 -0.24
C GLY A 171 -11.21 -22.66 0.67
N PRO A 172 -11.48 -23.65 1.52
CA PRO A 172 -10.47 -24.19 2.43
C PRO A 172 -9.22 -24.76 1.74
N ALA A 173 -9.38 -25.36 0.56
CA ALA A 173 -8.25 -25.93 -0.19
C ALA A 173 -7.36 -24.84 -0.81
N GLU A 174 -7.98 -23.80 -1.36
CA GLU A 174 -7.28 -22.67 -1.97
C GLU A 174 -6.54 -21.84 -0.90
N LEU A 175 -7.15 -21.68 0.29
CA LEU A 175 -6.48 -21.03 1.42
C LEU A 175 -5.27 -21.86 1.89
N GLN A 176 -5.40 -23.22 1.96
CA GLN A 176 -4.27 -24.09 2.25
C GLN A 176 -3.15 -23.93 1.22
N ALA A 177 -3.48 -23.90 -0.06
CA ALA A 177 -2.47 -23.71 -1.11
C ALA A 177 -1.71 -22.38 -0.96
N ALA A 178 -2.41 -21.29 -0.65
CA ALA A 178 -1.79 -20.01 -0.38
C ALA A 178 -0.90 -20.03 0.87
N PHE A 179 -1.36 -20.71 1.91
CA PHE A 179 -0.61 -20.91 3.16
C PHE A 179 0.67 -21.72 2.93
N GLU A 180 0.61 -22.82 2.18
CA GLU A 180 1.77 -23.66 1.85
C GLU A 180 2.77 -22.95 0.93
N ALA A 181 2.27 -22.13 -0.01
CA ALA A 181 3.13 -21.28 -0.85
C ALA A 181 3.91 -20.26 -0.01
N LEU A 182 3.25 -19.63 0.96
CA LEU A 182 3.91 -18.71 1.90
C LEU A 182 4.95 -19.44 2.74
N ALA A 183 4.61 -20.60 3.28
CA ALA A 183 5.51 -21.43 4.07
C ALA A 183 6.76 -21.83 3.27
N THR A 184 6.58 -22.28 2.04
CA THR A 184 7.69 -22.64 1.13
C THR A 184 8.61 -21.45 0.89
N ARG A 185 8.04 -20.25 0.65
CA ARG A 185 8.82 -19.02 0.42
C ARG A 185 9.76 -18.70 1.59
N PHE A 186 9.30 -18.94 2.83
CA PHE A 186 10.04 -18.57 4.04
C PHE A 186 10.68 -19.76 4.76
N GLY A 187 10.64 -20.95 4.18
CA GLY A 187 11.23 -22.16 4.78
C GLY A 187 10.52 -22.61 6.05
N ALA A 188 9.23 -22.28 6.20
CA ALA A 188 8.42 -22.70 7.33
C ALA A 188 7.96 -24.16 7.16
N ARG A 189 7.71 -24.83 8.28
CA ARG A 189 7.10 -26.18 8.31
C ARG A 189 5.59 -26.03 8.46
N THR A 190 4.83 -26.85 7.71
CA THR A 190 3.38 -26.85 7.76
C THR A 190 2.84 -28.23 8.10
N GLU A 191 1.69 -28.25 8.78
CA GLU A 191 0.85 -29.44 8.98
C GLU A 191 -0.59 -29.06 8.62
N ALA A 192 -1.30 -29.96 7.96
CA ALA A 192 -2.71 -29.81 7.64
C ALA A 192 -3.50 -31.05 8.12
N ILE A 193 -4.60 -30.84 8.84
CA ILE A 193 -5.54 -31.87 9.25
C ILE A 193 -6.83 -31.61 8.52
N VAL A 194 -7.31 -32.57 7.71
CA VAL A 194 -8.36 -32.34 6.72
C VAL A 194 -9.53 -33.31 6.91
N GLY A 195 -10.76 -32.80 6.81
CA GLY A 195 -11.97 -33.64 6.81
C GLY A 195 -12.15 -34.45 8.08
N ASP A 196 -12.38 -35.77 7.95
CA ASP A 196 -12.65 -36.66 9.07
C ASP A 196 -11.45 -36.90 9.99
N ASP A 197 -10.22 -36.63 9.53
CA ASP A 197 -9.02 -36.67 10.37
C ASP A 197 -9.10 -35.65 11.52
N LEU A 198 -9.89 -34.58 11.37
CA LEU A 198 -10.18 -33.64 12.45
C LEU A 198 -10.86 -34.29 13.65
N LEU A 199 -11.75 -35.27 13.39
CA LEU A 199 -12.40 -36.04 14.48
C LEU A 199 -11.38 -36.96 15.18
N ALA A 200 -10.58 -37.69 14.38
CA ALA A 200 -9.53 -38.58 14.90
C ALA A 200 -8.49 -37.82 15.76
N ARG A 201 -8.21 -36.56 15.42
CA ARG A 201 -7.26 -35.69 16.10
C ARG A 201 -7.90 -34.80 17.18
N ASN A 202 -9.16 -35.07 17.56
CA ASN A 202 -9.91 -34.36 18.59
C ASN A 202 -10.18 -32.87 18.29
N PHE A 203 -10.50 -32.53 17.04
CA PHE A 203 -10.98 -31.22 16.61
C PHE A 203 -12.44 -31.25 16.10
N PRO A 204 -13.40 -31.80 16.91
CA PRO A 204 -14.77 -32.03 16.45
C PRO A 204 -15.53 -30.73 16.13
N MET A 205 -15.18 -29.61 16.77
CA MET A 205 -15.84 -28.33 16.50
C MET A 205 -15.52 -27.79 15.13
N ILE A 206 -14.26 -27.92 14.68
CA ILE A 206 -13.85 -27.49 13.31
C ILE A 206 -14.59 -28.35 12.28
N HIS A 207 -14.61 -29.65 12.50
CA HIS A 207 -15.36 -30.59 11.64
C HIS A 207 -16.86 -30.25 11.60
N ALA A 208 -17.48 -30.01 12.76
CA ALA A 208 -18.91 -29.73 12.86
C ALA A 208 -19.31 -28.46 12.08
N VAL A 209 -18.49 -27.40 12.15
CA VAL A 209 -18.72 -26.15 11.39
C VAL A 209 -18.58 -26.38 9.89
N GLY A 210 -17.59 -27.15 9.47
CA GLY A 210 -17.26 -27.32 8.05
C GLY A 210 -18.08 -28.40 7.32
N ARG A 211 -18.71 -29.37 8.04
CA ARG A 211 -19.39 -30.52 7.43
C ARG A 211 -20.57 -30.17 6.53
N ALA A 212 -21.13 -28.96 6.67
CA ALA A 212 -22.25 -28.51 5.83
C ALA A 212 -21.78 -28.05 4.44
N SER A 213 -20.50 -27.91 4.21
CA SER A 213 -19.91 -27.57 2.92
C SER A 213 -19.52 -28.82 2.13
N ALA A 214 -19.64 -28.77 0.82
CA ALA A 214 -19.06 -29.80 -0.06
C ALA A 214 -17.50 -29.75 -0.06
N ARG A 215 -16.89 -28.71 0.53
CA ARG A 215 -15.44 -28.52 0.65
C ARG A 215 -15.00 -28.94 2.05
N ALA A 216 -14.08 -29.92 2.14
CA ALA A 216 -13.65 -30.48 3.40
C ALA A 216 -13.01 -29.38 4.31
N PRO A 217 -13.45 -29.32 5.59
CA PRO A 217 -12.83 -28.44 6.58
C PRO A 217 -11.39 -28.84 6.87
N ARG A 218 -10.58 -27.89 7.35
CA ARG A 218 -9.18 -28.15 7.68
C ARG A 218 -8.62 -27.23 8.75
N LEU A 219 -7.68 -27.79 9.52
CA LEU A 219 -6.83 -27.05 10.44
C LEU A 219 -5.43 -26.97 9.83
N LEU A 220 -4.89 -25.76 9.76
CA LEU A 220 -3.57 -25.49 9.22
C LEU A 220 -2.68 -24.97 10.34
N ASP A 221 -1.51 -25.58 10.52
CA ASP A 221 -0.45 -25.12 11.46
C ASP A 221 0.80 -24.78 10.69
N MET A 222 1.41 -23.63 10.99
CA MET A 222 2.68 -23.18 10.43
C MET A 222 3.65 -22.84 11.55
N ARG A 223 4.88 -23.33 11.41
CA ARG A 223 5.97 -23.06 12.36
C ARG A 223 7.17 -22.51 11.58
N TRP A 224 7.58 -21.33 11.97
CA TRP A 224 8.71 -20.63 11.40
C TRP A 224 9.64 -20.13 12.51
N GLY A 225 10.98 -20.29 12.33
CA GLY A 225 12.01 -19.96 13.30
C GLY A 225 12.82 -21.17 13.74
#